data_14218d1347bb6087ce48932453d61d54
#
_entry.id   14218d1347bb6087ce48932453d61d54
#
_cell.length_a   1.000
_cell.length_b   1.000
_cell.length_c   1.000
_cell.angle_alpha   90.00
_cell.angle_beta   90.00
_cell.angle_gamma   90.00
#
_symmetry.space_group_name_H-M   'P 1'
#
loop_
_entity.id
_entity.type
_entity.pdbx_description
1 polymer ?
#
loop_
_entity_poly.entity_id
_entity_poly.type
_entity_poly.pdbx_seq_one_letter_code
_entity_poly.pdbx_strand_id
1 'polypeptide(L)'
;MKRRNFIKLSSTASVLSLLPTDVFALFKSAGMDTCPNINGKKIILVQLAGANDGLNTLVPLNQYDKYASLRPNIKLSNTGANGIINLDTTLSLADQVGLHPSLVGFKSLYDSGLMRVIQGVGYPAQDKSHFKSIDLWLTGGDGTPANNTSQSGWVGRFLENYYADFLNANFPLGIQLGSSENSLGFHGEVEHGMSLNINGQDLSGFYSVINGLGGAAPTNIPDSEYGNLLKFILENDTSSNTYAQTISAAFNSGSNSLTYPNTGIANQLKTVARFISGGLQTKVYLVKIGGFDTHNLQVAANSTAHLGKHSDLMTQISESIKTFITDLNNQNMGDDVVAVTFSEFGRKAAENGNLGTDHGEIAPMFVFGNSIAPGISGTNINLNEAVVGNNYQVQTVQHDYRRVFSTILQDWFGANNPTLDLSFYNYTTNSGYSNTKITNLIKSQNAVPPSCYAYKALGFDDFEMKNEVMVYPNPSSEIISVHSQNNINSITVYSMDGRSIITYTNPLTTNEFIINVHTISVGLYTLKVNTDNGSFSKKIIIRR
;
A
#
# COMPACT_ATOMS: atom_id res chain seq x y z
N MET A 1 -20.46 -19.94 -26.24
CA MET A 1 -20.80 -21.15 -25.45
C MET A 1 -22.29 -21.47 -25.65
N LYS A 2 -22.69 -22.69 -25.98
CA LYS A 2 -24.12 -23.03 -26.21
C LYS A 2 -24.83 -23.12 -24.85
N ARG A 3 -26.01 -22.51 -24.74
CA ARG A 3 -26.89 -22.46 -23.54
C ARG A 3 -27.00 -23.79 -22.77
N ARG A 4 -26.90 -24.92 -23.49
CA ARG A 4 -26.97 -26.28 -22.93
C ARG A 4 -25.73 -26.70 -22.11
N ASN A 5 -24.58 -26.05 -22.33
CA ASN A 5 -23.34 -26.31 -21.57
C ASN A 5 -23.28 -25.47 -20.29
N PHE A 6 -23.92 -24.31 -20.28
CA PHE A 6 -24.05 -23.48 -19.10
C PHE A 6 -24.97 -24.11 -18.04
N ILE A 7 -26.10 -24.69 -18.48
CA ILE A 7 -27.06 -25.37 -17.57
C ILE A 7 -26.47 -26.66 -16.99
N LYS A 8 -25.57 -27.35 -17.70
CA LYS A 8 -24.85 -28.51 -17.15
C LYS A 8 -23.78 -28.14 -16.12
N LEU A 9 -23.20 -26.94 -16.20
CA LEU A 9 -22.25 -26.43 -15.20
C LEU A 9 -22.94 -25.94 -13.93
N SER A 10 -24.10 -25.30 -14.04
CA SER A 10 -24.83 -24.77 -12.86
C SER A 10 -25.49 -25.86 -12.02
N SER A 11 -25.85 -27.02 -12.60
CA SER A 11 -26.37 -28.16 -11.83
C SER A 11 -25.27 -28.97 -11.09
N THR A 12 -23.99 -28.80 -11.44
CA THR A 12 -22.86 -29.42 -10.73
C THR A 12 -22.37 -28.61 -9.53
N ALA A 13 -22.64 -27.28 -9.49
CA ALA A 13 -22.25 -26.43 -8.39
C ALA A 13 -22.95 -26.75 -7.05
N SER A 14 -24.20 -27.23 -7.11
CA SER A 14 -24.98 -27.58 -5.91
C SER A 14 -24.59 -28.92 -5.26
N VAL A 15 -23.75 -29.74 -5.91
CA VAL A 15 -23.27 -31.03 -5.37
C VAL A 15 -21.85 -30.92 -4.80
N LEU A 16 -21.17 -29.76 -5.00
CA LEU A 16 -19.77 -29.59 -4.61
C LEU A 16 -19.52 -29.53 -3.11
N SER A 17 -20.51 -29.18 -2.29
CA SER A 17 -20.38 -29.08 -0.83
C SER A 17 -20.28 -30.44 -0.11
N LEU A 18 -20.42 -31.57 -0.83
CA LEU A 18 -20.38 -32.92 -0.29
C LEU A 18 -19.24 -33.79 -0.84
N LEU A 19 -18.31 -33.21 -1.61
CA LEU A 19 -17.23 -33.97 -2.27
C LEU A 19 -15.93 -33.94 -1.46
N PRO A 20 -15.16 -35.04 -1.40
CA PRO A 20 -13.84 -35.09 -0.77
C PRO A 20 -12.85 -34.13 -1.45
N THR A 21 -11.82 -33.69 -0.70
CA THR A 21 -10.78 -32.74 -1.11
C THR A 21 -10.07 -33.06 -2.43
N ASP A 22 -10.08 -34.31 -2.88
CA ASP A 22 -9.45 -34.76 -4.14
C ASP A 22 -10.18 -34.27 -5.40
N VAL A 23 -11.45 -33.89 -5.27
CA VAL A 23 -12.25 -33.37 -6.39
C VAL A 23 -11.90 -31.90 -6.68
N PHE A 24 -11.45 -31.14 -5.69
CA PHE A 24 -10.90 -29.78 -5.91
C PHE A 24 -9.67 -29.80 -6.82
N ALA A 25 -8.83 -30.84 -6.75
CA ALA A 25 -7.69 -31.03 -7.65
C ALA A 25 -8.10 -31.24 -9.11
N LEU A 26 -9.23 -31.89 -9.34
CA LEU A 26 -9.79 -32.13 -10.68
C LEU A 26 -10.38 -30.86 -11.32
N PHE A 27 -10.96 -29.96 -10.50
CA PHE A 27 -11.44 -28.65 -11.00
C PHE A 27 -10.29 -27.69 -11.32
N LYS A 28 -9.18 -27.76 -10.58
CA LYS A 28 -7.96 -27.02 -10.89
C LYS A 28 -7.36 -27.45 -12.25
N SER A 29 -7.46 -28.73 -12.60
CA SER A 29 -7.05 -29.27 -13.91
C SER A 29 -8.01 -28.88 -15.04
N ALA A 30 -9.23 -28.45 -14.74
CA ALA A 30 -10.25 -28.00 -15.70
C ALA A 30 -10.21 -26.50 -16.00
N GLY A 31 -9.21 -25.76 -15.49
CA GLY A 31 -9.03 -24.33 -15.79
C GLY A 31 -10.04 -23.40 -15.09
N MET A 32 -10.67 -23.82 -14.01
CA MET A 32 -11.38 -22.91 -13.12
C MET A 32 -10.37 -22.32 -12.12
N ASP A 33 -9.80 -21.17 -12.47
CA ASP A 33 -8.99 -20.37 -11.57
C ASP A 33 -9.88 -19.87 -10.41
N THR A 34 -9.76 -20.51 -9.25
CA THR A 34 -10.33 -19.94 -8.02
C THR A 34 -9.44 -18.77 -7.60
N CYS A 35 -10.03 -17.59 -7.51
CA CYS A 35 -9.29 -16.40 -7.08
C CYS A 35 -8.75 -16.58 -5.66
N PRO A 36 -7.49 -16.20 -5.41
CA PRO A 36 -6.89 -16.34 -4.09
C PRO A 36 -7.59 -15.44 -3.06
N ASN A 37 -7.66 -15.89 -1.82
CA ASN A 37 -8.12 -15.04 -0.73
C ASN A 37 -7.10 -13.93 -0.47
N ILE A 38 -7.52 -12.68 -0.61
CA ILE A 38 -6.69 -11.49 -0.42
C ILE A 38 -6.93 -10.80 0.93
N ASN A 39 -7.90 -11.24 1.71
CA ASN A 39 -8.32 -10.55 2.93
C ASN A 39 -7.25 -10.50 4.02
N GLY A 40 -6.36 -11.48 4.08
CA GLY A 40 -5.20 -11.50 4.99
C GLY A 40 -4.09 -10.53 4.61
N LYS A 41 -4.02 -10.09 3.36
CA LYS A 41 -2.88 -9.35 2.81
C LYS A 41 -2.72 -7.96 3.38
N LYS A 42 -1.46 -7.59 3.63
CA LYS A 42 -1.05 -6.32 4.24
C LYS A 42 0.19 -5.76 3.55
N ILE A 43 0.30 -4.43 3.51
CA ILE A 43 1.51 -3.73 3.07
C ILE A 43 2.06 -2.85 4.19
N ILE A 44 3.37 -2.88 4.37
CA ILE A 44 4.11 -2.05 5.30
C ILE A 44 4.94 -1.05 4.51
N LEU A 45 4.59 0.20 4.58
CA LEU A 45 5.30 1.32 3.98
C LEU A 45 6.37 1.79 4.98
N VAL A 46 7.65 1.71 4.60
CA VAL A 46 8.78 2.11 5.46
C VAL A 46 9.40 3.38 4.87
N GLN A 47 9.08 4.52 5.46
CA GLN A 47 9.58 5.82 5.02
C GLN A 47 10.97 6.09 5.59
N LEU A 48 11.94 6.34 4.70
CA LEU A 48 13.28 6.80 5.01
C LEU A 48 13.31 8.32 4.84
N ALA A 49 12.90 9.07 5.88
CA ALA A 49 12.67 10.50 5.78
C ALA A 49 13.97 11.32 5.86
N GLY A 50 14.15 12.21 4.91
CA GLY A 50 15.31 13.07 4.76
C GLY A 50 16.13 12.80 3.50
N ALA A 51 15.57 12.10 2.51
CA ALA A 51 16.24 11.81 1.25
C ALA A 51 17.50 10.93 1.41
N ASN A 52 17.28 9.64 1.47
CA ASN A 52 18.34 8.64 1.62
C ASN A 52 19.41 8.77 0.52
N ASP A 53 20.69 8.69 0.91
CA ASP A 53 21.80 8.59 -0.03
C ASP A 53 21.80 7.22 -0.73
N GLY A 54 21.10 7.17 -1.86
CA GLY A 54 20.94 5.95 -2.65
C GLY A 54 22.27 5.36 -3.12
N LEU A 55 23.25 6.22 -3.41
CA LEU A 55 24.53 5.77 -3.96
C LEU A 55 25.46 5.16 -2.89
N ASN A 56 25.38 5.61 -1.62
CA ASN A 56 26.05 4.90 -0.51
C ASN A 56 25.18 3.77 0.08
N THR A 57 23.91 3.67 -0.31
CA THR A 57 23.06 2.52 0.05
C THR A 57 23.29 1.35 -0.90
N LEU A 58 23.38 1.65 -2.22
CA LEU A 58 23.50 0.67 -3.30
C LEU A 58 24.50 1.18 -4.37
N VAL A 59 25.69 0.65 -4.36
CA VAL A 59 26.80 1.10 -5.22
C VAL A 59 26.84 0.28 -6.51
N PRO A 60 26.86 0.89 -7.72
CA PRO A 60 27.05 0.17 -8.99
C PRO A 60 28.52 -0.29 -9.11
N LEU A 61 28.78 -1.60 -8.98
CA LEU A 61 30.14 -2.12 -8.88
C LEU A 61 30.94 -1.99 -10.19
N ASN A 62 30.27 -2.03 -11.34
CA ASN A 62 30.88 -1.80 -12.64
C ASN A 62 31.35 -0.35 -12.85
N GLN A 63 30.95 0.57 -11.99
CA GLN A 63 31.32 2.00 -12.07
C GLN A 63 31.99 2.48 -10.78
N TYR A 64 32.61 1.56 -10.03
CA TYR A 64 33.23 1.88 -8.74
C TYR A 64 34.26 3.00 -8.83
N ASP A 65 35.12 3.02 -9.84
CA ASP A 65 36.15 4.07 -9.99
C ASP A 65 35.50 5.46 -10.20
N LYS A 66 34.43 5.54 -10.97
CA LYS A 66 33.67 6.77 -11.13
C LYS A 66 33.00 7.20 -9.83
N TYR A 67 32.36 6.26 -9.12
CA TYR A 67 31.80 6.49 -7.78
C TYR A 67 32.88 7.03 -6.82
N ALA A 68 34.04 6.38 -6.77
CA ALA A 68 35.13 6.76 -5.89
C ALA A 68 35.70 8.16 -6.22
N SER A 69 35.74 8.52 -7.51
CA SER A 69 36.18 9.85 -7.96
C SER A 69 35.22 10.97 -7.59
N LEU A 70 33.91 10.68 -7.58
CA LEU A 70 32.85 11.64 -7.18
C LEU A 70 32.75 11.82 -5.68
N ARG A 71 33.25 10.85 -4.89
CA ARG A 71 33.10 10.78 -3.43
C ARG A 71 34.41 10.47 -2.71
N PRO A 72 35.50 11.23 -2.94
CA PRO A 72 36.83 10.89 -2.43
C PRO A 72 36.86 10.70 -0.91
N ASN A 73 36.03 11.42 -0.14
CA ASN A 73 36.03 11.39 1.32
C ASN A 73 34.94 10.49 1.92
N ILE A 74 33.83 10.25 1.21
CA ILE A 74 32.69 9.49 1.73
C ILE A 74 32.42 8.17 1.00
N LYS A 75 33.30 7.78 0.06
CA LYS A 75 33.18 6.50 -0.65
C LYS A 75 33.38 5.32 0.31
N LEU A 76 32.54 4.32 0.13
CA LEU A 76 32.71 3.01 0.76
C LEU A 76 33.88 2.25 0.12
N SER A 77 34.64 1.50 0.89
CA SER A 77 35.68 0.63 0.35
C SER A 77 35.09 -0.55 -0.43
N ASN A 78 35.69 -0.93 -1.56
CA ASN A 78 35.31 -2.14 -2.28
C ASN A 78 36.04 -3.40 -1.79
N THR A 79 36.87 -3.29 -0.76
CA THR A 79 37.66 -4.38 -0.22
C THR A 79 37.66 -4.37 1.30
N GLY A 80 38.03 -5.52 1.90
CA GLY A 80 38.14 -5.67 3.35
C GLY A 80 36.83 -5.98 4.07
N ALA A 81 36.93 -6.28 5.35
CA ALA A 81 35.80 -6.73 6.17
C ALA A 81 34.66 -5.68 6.33
N ASN A 82 35.00 -4.40 6.23
CA ASN A 82 34.10 -3.28 6.32
C ASN A 82 33.83 -2.66 4.94
N GLY A 83 34.07 -3.40 3.87
CA GLY A 83 33.81 -2.99 2.50
C GLY A 83 32.36 -3.22 2.08
N ILE A 84 32.06 -2.75 0.88
CA ILE A 84 30.79 -2.97 0.19
C ILE A 84 30.45 -4.46 0.17
N ILE A 85 29.23 -4.81 0.52
CA ILE A 85 28.72 -6.19 0.44
C ILE A 85 28.17 -6.40 -0.98
N ASN A 86 28.88 -7.19 -1.82
CA ASN A 86 28.34 -7.55 -3.13
C ASN A 86 27.02 -8.31 -2.94
N LEU A 87 25.95 -7.79 -3.54
CA LEU A 87 24.62 -8.34 -3.35
C LEU A 87 24.45 -9.71 -4.00
N ASP A 88 24.96 -9.86 -5.23
CA ASP A 88 24.88 -11.12 -5.98
C ASP A 88 26.08 -11.28 -6.93
N THR A 89 27.02 -12.13 -6.55
CA THR A 89 28.24 -12.42 -7.31
C THR A 89 28.00 -13.30 -8.54
N THR A 90 26.81 -13.87 -8.69
CA THR A 90 26.45 -14.71 -9.85
C THR A 90 26.08 -13.89 -11.07
N LEU A 91 25.73 -12.61 -10.87
CA LEU A 91 25.41 -11.69 -11.96
C LEU A 91 26.66 -11.24 -12.72
N SER A 92 26.46 -10.77 -13.96
CA SER A 92 27.54 -10.11 -14.71
C SER A 92 28.01 -8.86 -13.96
N LEU A 93 29.27 -8.46 -14.11
CA LEU A 93 29.79 -7.25 -13.46
C LEU A 93 28.94 -6.01 -13.81
N ALA A 94 28.38 -5.96 -15.02
CA ALA A 94 27.53 -4.85 -15.47
C ALA A 94 26.26 -4.71 -14.61
N ASP A 95 25.79 -5.81 -14.02
CA ASP A 95 24.54 -5.88 -13.26
C ASP A 95 24.81 -5.97 -11.73
N GLN A 96 26.07 -6.18 -11.32
CA GLN A 96 26.41 -6.29 -9.91
C GLN A 96 26.28 -4.94 -9.20
N VAL A 97 25.63 -4.98 -8.03
CA VAL A 97 25.53 -3.87 -7.09
C VAL A 97 26.04 -4.28 -5.73
N GLY A 98 26.53 -3.30 -4.98
CA GLY A 98 27.01 -3.52 -3.62
C GLY A 98 26.20 -2.76 -2.59
N LEU A 99 25.82 -3.43 -1.53
CA LEU A 99 25.14 -2.81 -0.39
C LEU A 99 26.14 -2.10 0.52
N HIS A 100 25.66 -1.07 1.22
CA HIS A 100 26.39 -0.49 2.35
C HIS A 100 26.81 -1.59 3.35
N PRO A 101 28.03 -1.54 3.94
CA PRO A 101 28.49 -2.58 4.88
C PRO A 101 27.55 -2.85 6.07
N SER A 102 26.78 -1.85 6.48
CA SER A 102 25.79 -1.99 7.57
C SER A 102 24.49 -2.69 7.16
N LEU A 103 24.29 -3.01 5.88
CA LEU A 103 23.07 -3.67 5.38
C LEU A 103 23.18 -5.20 5.40
N VAL A 104 23.81 -5.76 6.43
CA VAL A 104 23.99 -7.22 6.60
C VAL A 104 22.64 -7.95 6.66
N GLY A 105 21.65 -7.38 7.34
CA GLY A 105 20.30 -7.93 7.41
C GLY A 105 19.61 -7.98 6.04
N PHE A 106 19.78 -6.95 5.21
CA PHE A 106 19.26 -6.94 3.83
C PHE A 106 19.91 -8.00 2.97
N LYS A 107 21.26 -8.16 3.07
CA LYS A 107 21.96 -9.25 2.38
C LYS A 107 21.42 -10.61 2.81
N SER A 108 21.21 -10.82 4.11
CA SER A 108 20.62 -12.06 4.62
C SER A 108 19.21 -12.33 4.05
N LEU A 109 18.36 -11.29 3.95
CA LEU A 109 17.03 -11.42 3.36
C LEU A 109 17.10 -11.69 1.85
N TYR A 110 18.04 -11.06 1.13
CA TYR A 110 18.25 -11.32 -0.30
C TYR A 110 18.68 -12.77 -0.54
N ASP A 111 19.67 -13.25 0.21
CA ASP A 111 20.17 -14.64 0.10
C ASP A 111 19.10 -15.69 0.45
N SER A 112 18.16 -15.31 1.31
CA SER A 112 17.00 -16.14 1.67
C SER A 112 15.85 -16.06 0.65
N GLY A 113 15.98 -15.28 -0.44
CA GLY A 113 14.95 -15.13 -1.46
C GLY A 113 13.75 -14.31 -1.00
N LEU A 114 13.94 -13.39 -0.05
CA LEU A 114 12.90 -12.59 0.61
C LEU A 114 13.01 -11.09 0.30
N MET A 115 13.89 -10.69 -0.61
CA MET A 115 14.11 -9.28 -0.96
C MET A 115 14.25 -9.08 -2.46
N ARG A 116 13.71 -7.99 -2.97
CA ARG A 116 13.97 -7.46 -4.31
C ARG A 116 14.43 -6.01 -4.23
N VAL A 117 15.42 -5.67 -5.04
CA VAL A 117 15.92 -4.31 -5.21
C VAL A 117 15.29 -3.70 -6.44
N ILE A 118 14.88 -2.43 -6.36
CA ILE A 118 14.39 -1.65 -7.49
C ILE A 118 15.29 -0.41 -7.61
N GLN A 119 16.04 -0.33 -8.72
CA GLN A 119 17.02 0.72 -8.95
C GLN A 119 16.38 1.94 -9.63
N GLY A 120 16.99 3.11 -9.46
CA GLY A 120 16.66 4.32 -10.22
C GLY A 120 15.20 4.77 -10.07
N VAL A 121 14.66 4.73 -8.85
CA VAL A 121 13.27 5.12 -8.58
C VAL A 121 13.16 6.62 -8.34
N GLY A 122 12.17 7.24 -8.96
CA GLY A 122 11.86 8.66 -8.82
C GLY A 122 10.49 8.97 -9.43
N TYR A 123 10.28 10.22 -9.86
CA TYR A 123 9.07 10.66 -10.57
C TYR A 123 9.41 11.77 -11.59
N PRO A 124 8.55 12.05 -12.62
CA PRO A 124 8.94 12.84 -13.79
C PRO A 124 9.40 14.28 -13.49
N ALA A 125 8.61 15.05 -12.75
CA ALA A 125 8.92 16.45 -12.43
C ALA A 125 9.32 16.59 -10.95
N GLN A 126 10.48 16.01 -10.61
CA GLN A 126 10.94 15.92 -9.23
C GLN A 126 11.16 17.29 -8.58
N ASP A 127 10.60 17.45 -7.39
CA ASP A 127 10.87 18.57 -6.50
C ASP A 127 11.86 18.13 -5.41
N LYS A 128 12.88 18.93 -5.15
CA LYS A 128 13.93 18.64 -4.16
C LYS A 128 13.68 19.35 -2.82
N SER A 129 12.47 19.82 -2.57
CA SER A 129 12.00 20.21 -1.24
C SER A 129 11.45 18.99 -0.52
N HIS A 130 11.94 18.68 0.67
CA HIS A 130 11.46 17.54 1.48
C HIS A 130 9.95 17.59 1.66
N PHE A 131 9.38 18.73 2.02
CA PHE A 131 7.94 18.89 2.23
C PHE A 131 7.15 18.63 0.95
N LYS A 132 7.55 19.28 -0.14
CA LYS A 132 6.84 19.15 -1.41
C LYS A 132 6.95 17.74 -1.99
N SER A 133 8.13 17.15 -1.97
CA SER A 133 8.34 15.82 -2.52
C SER A 133 7.65 14.74 -1.71
N ILE A 134 7.67 14.81 -0.36
CA ILE A 134 6.92 13.82 0.43
C ILE A 134 5.42 13.94 0.23
N ASP A 135 4.88 15.15 0.06
CA ASP A 135 3.48 15.34 -0.29
C ASP A 135 3.15 14.67 -1.63
N LEU A 136 4.02 14.81 -2.65
CA LEU A 136 3.84 14.13 -3.93
C LEU A 136 3.85 12.61 -3.79
N TRP A 137 4.78 12.05 -3.03
CA TRP A 137 4.81 10.61 -2.75
C TRP A 137 3.56 10.12 -2.02
N LEU A 138 3.05 10.90 -1.08
CA LEU A 138 1.86 10.55 -0.30
C LEU A 138 0.56 10.76 -1.08
N THR A 139 0.51 11.76 -1.97
CA THR A 139 -0.67 12.02 -2.80
C THR A 139 -0.70 11.19 -4.08
N GLY A 140 0.40 10.53 -4.46
CA GLY A 140 0.48 9.81 -5.74
C GLY A 140 0.76 10.74 -6.93
N GLY A 141 1.24 11.97 -6.69
CA GLY A 141 1.54 12.97 -7.71
C GLY A 141 2.86 12.71 -8.44
N ASP A 142 3.09 13.44 -9.51
CA ASP A 142 4.30 13.32 -10.35
C ASP A 142 5.06 14.63 -10.51
N GLY A 143 4.69 15.64 -9.71
CA GLY A 143 5.27 16.98 -9.76
C GLY A 143 4.79 17.85 -10.91
N THR A 144 4.03 17.31 -11.87
CA THR A 144 3.42 18.13 -12.94
C THR A 144 2.26 18.97 -12.39
N PRO A 145 1.95 20.15 -13.00
CA PRO A 145 0.84 20.99 -12.55
C PRO A 145 -0.51 20.26 -12.50
N ALA A 146 -0.73 19.28 -13.38
CA ALA A 146 -1.98 18.52 -13.44
C ALA A 146 -2.17 17.58 -12.23
N ASN A 147 -1.07 17.09 -11.62
CA ASN A 147 -1.08 16.08 -10.56
C ASN A 147 -0.43 16.58 -9.26
N ASN A 148 -0.50 17.87 -8.99
CA ASN A 148 0.25 18.52 -7.93
C ASN A 148 -0.61 19.12 -6.79
N THR A 149 -1.93 18.97 -6.86
CA THR A 149 -2.86 19.78 -6.05
C THR A 149 -3.84 18.98 -5.20
N SER A 150 -3.67 17.65 -5.08
CA SER A 150 -4.60 16.85 -4.30
C SER A 150 -4.49 17.11 -2.80
N GLN A 151 -5.64 17.16 -2.13
CA GLN A 151 -5.76 17.17 -0.68
C GLN A 151 -5.98 15.76 -0.11
N SER A 152 -5.97 14.73 -0.96
CA SER A 152 -6.11 13.32 -0.58
C SER A 152 -4.87 12.50 -0.93
N GLY A 153 -4.64 11.42 -0.19
CA GLY A 153 -3.52 10.51 -0.39
C GLY A 153 -3.88 9.30 -1.24
N TRP A 154 -2.88 8.72 -1.93
CA TRP A 154 -3.13 7.54 -2.76
C TRP A 154 -3.53 6.31 -1.94
N VAL A 155 -3.00 6.15 -0.72
CA VAL A 155 -3.43 5.08 0.20
C VAL A 155 -4.89 5.28 0.59
N GLY A 156 -5.26 6.52 0.96
CA GLY A 156 -6.64 6.86 1.30
C GLY A 156 -7.60 6.54 0.16
N ARG A 157 -7.31 7.03 -1.07
CA ARG A 157 -8.13 6.73 -2.25
C ARG A 157 -8.19 5.23 -2.57
N PHE A 158 -7.08 4.51 -2.42
CA PHE A 158 -7.06 3.05 -2.57
C PHE A 158 -7.97 2.37 -1.55
N LEU A 159 -7.84 2.70 -0.26
CA LEU A 159 -8.64 2.11 0.81
C LEU A 159 -10.12 2.43 0.66
N GLU A 160 -10.45 3.69 0.37
CA GLU A 160 -11.83 4.17 0.18
C GLU A 160 -12.55 3.45 -0.97
N ASN A 161 -11.85 3.23 -2.10
CA ASN A 161 -12.47 2.64 -3.27
C ASN A 161 -12.39 1.12 -3.29
N TYR A 162 -11.25 0.55 -2.89
CA TYR A 162 -11.03 -0.90 -2.96
C TYR A 162 -11.62 -1.66 -1.76
N TYR A 163 -11.60 -1.05 -0.57
CA TYR A 163 -12.16 -1.60 0.66
C TYR A 163 -13.44 -0.88 1.10
N ALA A 164 -14.27 -0.44 0.14
CA ALA A 164 -15.47 0.35 0.40
C ALA A 164 -16.44 -0.31 1.41
N ASP A 165 -16.56 -1.63 1.39
CA ASP A 165 -17.44 -2.38 2.29
C ASP A 165 -16.92 -2.43 3.74
N PHE A 166 -15.64 -2.07 3.95
CA PHE A 166 -14.98 -2.05 5.27
C PHE A 166 -14.87 -0.66 5.90
N LEU A 167 -15.39 0.39 5.25
CA LEU A 167 -15.28 1.78 5.76
C LEU A 167 -15.96 1.97 7.13
N ASN A 168 -16.97 1.17 7.45
CA ASN A 168 -17.66 1.18 8.74
C ASN A 168 -17.21 0.04 9.67
N ALA A 169 -16.07 -0.61 9.40
CA ALA A 169 -15.54 -1.64 10.27
C ALA A 169 -15.12 -1.06 11.63
N ASN A 170 -15.06 -1.91 12.64
CA ASN A 170 -14.60 -1.53 13.98
C ASN A 170 -13.06 -1.50 14.12
N PHE A 171 -12.33 -1.50 13.01
CA PHE A 171 -10.87 -1.41 12.94
C PHE A 171 -10.45 -0.43 11.85
N PRO A 172 -9.32 0.28 12.01
CA PRO A 172 -8.83 1.17 10.96
C PRO A 172 -8.24 0.37 9.81
N LEU A 173 -8.54 0.78 8.56
CA LEU A 173 -7.96 0.18 7.36
C LEU A 173 -6.48 0.54 7.20
N GLY A 174 -6.06 1.69 7.72
CA GLY A 174 -4.68 2.15 7.72
C GLY A 174 -4.21 2.57 9.12
N ILE A 175 -2.95 2.33 9.44
CA ILE A 175 -2.31 2.81 10.66
C ILE A 175 -0.96 3.43 10.31
N GLN A 176 -0.76 4.65 10.79
CA GLN A 176 0.53 5.34 10.75
C GLN A 176 1.15 5.37 12.15
N LEU A 177 2.44 5.00 12.25
CA LEU A 177 3.18 5.00 13.51
C LEU A 177 4.36 5.98 13.44
N GLY A 178 4.73 6.53 14.60
CA GLY A 178 6.02 7.17 14.83
C GLY A 178 6.05 8.68 14.74
N SER A 179 5.18 9.37 14.03
CA SER A 179 5.10 10.83 14.06
C SER A 179 3.77 11.36 13.55
N SER A 180 3.32 12.46 14.14
CA SER A 180 2.07 13.13 13.79
C SER A 180 2.14 13.97 12.51
N GLU A 181 3.30 14.07 11.89
CA GLU A 181 3.47 14.88 10.71
C GLU A 181 2.85 14.18 9.52
N ASN A 182 1.80 14.79 9.00
CA ASN A 182 1.18 14.50 7.72
C ASN A 182 0.48 13.13 7.58
N SER A 183 -0.78 13.08 8.00
CA SER A 183 -1.69 11.96 7.69
C SER A 183 -2.20 11.98 6.23
N LEU A 184 -1.74 12.91 5.40
CA LEU A 184 -2.22 13.15 4.03
C LEU A 184 -2.29 11.86 3.19
N GLY A 185 -1.31 10.97 3.31
CA GLY A 185 -1.27 9.72 2.56
C GLY A 185 -2.49 8.82 2.76
N PHE A 186 -3.13 8.92 3.92
CA PHE A 186 -4.27 8.08 4.34
C PHE A 186 -5.64 8.76 4.23
N HIS A 187 -5.70 10.04 3.85
CA HIS A 187 -6.96 10.73 3.60
C HIS A 187 -7.53 10.29 2.25
N GLY A 188 -8.76 9.78 2.23
CA GLY A 188 -9.53 9.59 1.01
C GLY A 188 -10.07 10.90 0.45
N GLU A 189 -10.79 10.87 -0.64
CA GLU A 189 -11.48 12.04 -1.20
C GLU A 189 -12.77 12.37 -0.45
N VAL A 190 -13.41 11.34 0.10
CA VAL A 190 -14.71 11.42 0.80
C VAL A 190 -14.57 10.94 2.24
N GLU A 191 -13.84 9.85 2.46
CA GLU A 191 -13.69 9.22 3.75
C GLU A 191 -12.38 9.63 4.43
N HIS A 192 -12.47 10.19 5.62
CA HIS A 192 -11.30 10.68 6.38
C HIS A 192 -11.03 9.88 7.66
N GLY A 193 -12.01 9.11 8.13
CA GLY A 193 -11.95 8.35 9.39
C GLY A 193 -11.43 6.90 9.29
N MET A 194 -10.98 6.44 8.10
CA MET A 194 -10.57 5.05 7.89
C MET A 194 -9.15 4.72 8.34
N SER A 195 -8.39 5.69 8.82
CA SER A 195 -7.03 5.50 9.31
C SER A 195 -6.81 6.12 10.67
N LEU A 196 -5.81 5.62 11.38
CA LEU A 196 -5.41 6.12 12.69
C LEU A 196 -3.92 6.45 12.70
N ASN A 197 -3.58 7.58 13.31
CA ASN A 197 -2.20 7.97 13.58
C ASN A 197 -1.85 7.69 15.05
N ILE A 198 -0.88 6.81 15.28
CA ILE A 198 -0.38 6.48 16.62
C ILE A 198 0.91 7.23 16.85
N ASN A 199 0.82 8.31 17.62
CA ASN A 199 1.96 9.10 18.03
C ASN A 199 2.72 8.42 19.17
N GLY A 200 4.03 8.32 19.01
CA GLY A 200 4.89 7.72 20.01
C GLY A 200 5.05 6.22 19.87
N GLN A 201 5.82 5.64 20.79
CA GLN A 201 6.24 4.24 20.76
C GLN A 201 5.52 3.38 21.80
N ASP A 202 4.75 4.02 22.67
CA ASP A 202 4.03 3.39 23.78
C ASP A 202 2.52 3.54 23.62
N LEU A 203 1.88 2.43 23.37
CA LEU A 203 0.42 2.35 23.25
C LEU A 203 -0.31 2.65 24.57
N SER A 204 0.36 2.51 25.74
CA SER A 204 -0.26 2.80 27.02
C SER A 204 -0.63 4.28 27.15
N GLY A 205 0.18 5.18 26.58
CA GLY A 205 -0.13 6.61 26.50
C GLY A 205 -1.31 6.92 25.58
N PHE A 206 -1.46 6.19 24.49
CA PHE A 206 -2.58 6.32 23.57
C PHE A 206 -3.92 5.98 24.22
N TYR A 207 -3.99 4.85 24.95
CA TYR A 207 -5.21 4.45 25.68
C TYR A 207 -5.57 5.39 26.82
N SER A 208 -4.59 5.97 27.51
CA SER A 208 -4.86 6.92 28.58
C SER A 208 -5.46 8.22 28.07
N VAL A 209 -5.05 8.67 26.88
CA VAL A 209 -5.62 9.86 26.23
C VAL A 209 -7.05 9.60 25.78
N ILE A 210 -7.31 8.48 25.10
CA ILE A 210 -8.67 8.13 24.63
C ILE A 210 -9.64 7.93 25.81
N ASN A 211 -9.23 7.21 26.84
CA ASN A 211 -10.05 7.05 28.05
C ASN A 211 -10.28 8.36 28.81
N GLY A 212 -9.41 9.36 28.65
CA GLY A 212 -9.55 10.69 29.26
C GLY A 212 -10.43 11.66 28.47
N LEU A 213 -10.68 11.41 27.17
CA LEU A 213 -11.51 12.26 26.31
C LEU A 213 -13.01 11.98 26.38
N GLY A 214 -13.45 10.99 27.17
CA GLY A 214 -14.84 10.55 27.29
C GLY A 214 -15.81 11.59 27.87
N GLY A 215 -16.00 12.72 27.19
CA GLY A 215 -17.11 13.63 27.37
C GLY A 215 -18.33 13.17 26.58
N ALA A 216 -19.54 13.40 27.11
CA ALA A 216 -20.77 13.16 26.34
C ALA A 216 -20.79 14.08 25.12
N ALA A 217 -21.04 13.52 23.93
CA ALA A 217 -21.20 14.32 22.73
C ALA A 217 -22.35 15.33 22.91
N PRO A 218 -22.19 16.60 22.46
CA PRO A 218 -23.27 17.56 22.53
C PRO A 218 -24.50 17.08 21.76
N THR A 219 -25.66 17.16 22.37
CA THR A 219 -26.93 16.65 21.81
C THR A 219 -27.54 17.57 20.74
N ASN A 220 -27.06 18.82 20.65
CA ASN A 220 -27.49 19.81 19.66
C ASN A 220 -26.27 20.37 18.90
N ILE A 221 -26.07 19.86 17.69
CA ILE A 221 -25.04 20.39 16.78
C ILE A 221 -25.74 21.42 15.86
N PRO A 222 -25.32 22.70 15.83
CA PRO A 222 -25.94 23.69 14.99
C PRO A 222 -25.70 23.40 13.49
N ASP A 223 -26.69 23.70 12.66
CA ASP A 223 -26.56 23.62 11.20
C ASP A 223 -25.78 24.84 10.67
N SER A 224 -24.46 24.77 10.75
CA SER A 224 -23.51 25.84 10.41
C SER A 224 -22.14 25.25 10.11
N GLU A 225 -21.22 26.01 9.53
CA GLU A 225 -19.81 25.59 9.33
C GLU A 225 -19.15 25.14 10.64
N TYR A 226 -19.43 25.83 11.75
CA TYR A 226 -18.97 25.41 13.08
C TYR A 226 -19.59 24.07 13.49
N GLY A 227 -20.86 23.86 13.23
CA GLY A 227 -21.55 22.60 13.50
C GLY A 227 -21.01 21.46 12.66
N ASN A 228 -20.69 21.70 11.39
CA ASN A 228 -20.06 20.71 10.51
C ASN A 228 -18.67 20.32 11.00
N LEU A 229 -17.85 21.31 11.43
CA LEU A 229 -16.55 21.04 12.03
C LEU A 229 -16.68 20.26 13.34
N LEU A 230 -17.63 20.62 14.20
CA LEU A 230 -17.89 19.92 15.45
C LEU A 230 -18.36 18.48 15.21
N LYS A 231 -19.24 18.25 14.22
CA LYS A 231 -19.67 16.92 13.81
C LYS A 231 -18.50 16.08 13.31
N PHE A 232 -17.63 16.64 12.47
CA PHE A 232 -16.41 16.00 12.01
C PHE A 232 -15.48 15.60 13.17
N ILE A 233 -15.29 16.47 14.17
CA ILE A 233 -14.48 16.17 15.37
C ILE A 233 -15.11 15.01 16.15
N LEU A 234 -16.43 15.02 16.34
CA LEU A 234 -17.14 13.98 17.11
C LEU A 234 -17.16 12.63 16.37
N GLU A 235 -17.30 12.63 15.05
CA GLU A 235 -17.20 11.41 14.24
C GLU A 235 -15.80 10.80 14.30
N ASN A 236 -14.75 11.63 14.23
CA ASN A 236 -13.37 11.18 14.41
C ASN A 236 -13.11 10.65 15.83
N ASP A 237 -13.64 11.30 16.87
CA ASP A 237 -13.51 10.84 18.26
C ASP A 237 -14.22 9.49 18.47
N THR A 238 -15.44 9.35 17.94
CA THR A 238 -16.22 8.09 18.01
C THR A 238 -15.50 6.96 17.28
N SER A 239 -14.99 7.21 16.08
CA SER A 239 -14.22 6.23 15.31
C SER A 239 -12.92 5.86 16.03
N SER A 240 -12.21 6.84 16.61
CA SER A 240 -11.00 6.62 17.39
C SER A 240 -11.25 5.76 18.63
N ASN A 241 -12.35 5.98 19.34
CA ASN A 241 -12.76 5.17 20.51
C ASN A 241 -13.11 3.72 20.10
N THR A 242 -13.82 3.54 18.99
CA THR A 242 -14.14 2.21 18.44
C THR A 242 -12.88 1.46 18.03
N TYR A 243 -11.98 2.13 17.32
CA TYR A 243 -10.69 1.56 16.90
C TYR A 243 -9.79 1.21 18.09
N ALA A 244 -9.77 2.04 19.14
CA ALA A 244 -8.94 1.82 20.31
C ALA A 244 -9.19 0.47 21.00
N GLN A 245 -10.45 0.06 21.13
CA GLN A 245 -10.80 -1.22 21.71
C GLN A 245 -10.27 -2.40 20.86
N THR A 246 -10.47 -2.36 19.56
CA THR A 246 -10.01 -3.41 18.64
C THR A 246 -8.49 -3.45 18.55
N ILE A 247 -7.82 -2.30 18.52
CA ILE A 247 -6.36 -2.19 18.51
C ILE A 247 -5.79 -2.72 19.83
N SER A 248 -6.40 -2.35 20.98
CA SER A 248 -5.99 -2.84 22.29
C SER A 248 -6.14 -4.36 22.38
N ALA A 249 -7.27 -4.89 21.95
CA ALA A 249 -7.52 -6.32 21.96
C ALA A 249 -6.48 -7.07 21.09
N ALA A 250 -6.23 -6.59 19.88
CA ALA A 250 -5.22 -7.15 18.99
C ALA A 250 -3.80 -7.05 19.58
N PHE A 251 -3.43 -5.90 20.16
CA PHE A 251 -2.13 -5.74 20.79
C PHE A 251 -1.93 -6.68 21.98
N ASN A 252 -2.96 -6.86 22.82
CA ASN A 252 -2.90 -7.71 24.01
C ASN A 252 -2.89 -9.20 23.67
N SER A 253 -3.61 -9.63 22.63
CA SER A 253 -3.62 -11.01 22.17
C SER A 253 -2.42 -11.35 21.27
N GLY A 254 -1.79 -10.34 20.65
CA GLY A 254 -0.64 -10.52 19.80
C GLY A 254 0.67 -10.74 20.56
N SER A 255 1.66 -11.28 19.86
CA SER A 255 2.98 -11.58 20.41
C SER A 255 4.10 -11.25 19.41
N ASN A 256 5.33 -11.27 19.91
CA ASN A 256 6.52 -11.24 19.10
C ASN A 256 7.36 -12.48 19.45
N SER A 257 7.84 -13.19 18.45
CA SER A 257 8.67 -14.39 18.64
C SER A 257 10.16 -14.05 18.84
N LEU A 258 10.55 -12.81 18.56
CA LEU A 258 11.95 -12.34 18.61
C LEU A 258 12.07 -11.07 19.45
N THR A 259 13.28 -10.86 19.98
CA THR A 259 13.68 -9.58 20.59
C THR A 259 14.10 -8.61 19.46
N TYR A 260 13.46 -7.46 19.41
CA TYR A 260 13.78 -6.40 18.45
C TYR A 260 14.91 -5.51 18.95
N PRO A 261 15.71 -4.91 18.04
CA PRO A 261 16.67 -3.85 18.41
C PRO A 261 15.98 -2.71 19.17
N ASN A 262 16.71 -2.06 20.07
CA ASN A 262 16.17 -0.92 20.81
C ASN A 262 16.31 0.38 20.00
N THR A 263 15.53 0.52 18.94
CA THR A 263 15.49 1.72 18.06
C THR A 263 14.06 2.11 17.76
N GLY A 264 13.83 3.36 17.38
CA GLY A 264 12.49 3.86 17.08
C GLY A 264 11.79 3.07 15.97
N ILE A 265 12.48 2.78 14.87
CA ILE A 265 11.91 1.99 13.77
C ILE A 265 11.65 0.53 14.17
N ALA A 266 12.53 -0.07 14.95
CA ALA A 266 12.33 -1.43 15.45
C ALA A 266 11.10 -1.52 16.35
N ASN A 267 10.88 -0.54 17.23
CA ASN A 267 9.71 -0.49 18.10
C ASN A 267 8.40 -0.32 17.32
N GLN A 268 8.39 0.50 16.24
CA GLN A 268 7.25 0.61 15.34
C GLN A 268 6.96 -0.74 14.66
N LEU A 269 7.96 -1.38 14.05
CA LEU A 269 7.80 -2.68 13.38
C LEU A 269 7.41 -3.79 14.36
N LYS A 270 7.95 -3.80 15.58
CA LYS A 270 7.54 -4.70 16.67
C LYS A 270 6.06 -4.57 16.98
N THR A 271 5.56 -3.33 17.06
CA THR A 271 4.15 -3.03 17.30
C THR A 271 3.28 -3.53 16.15
N VAL A 272 3.69 -3.28 14.90
CA VAL A 272 2.99 -3.78 13.71
C VAL A 272 2.93 -5.32 13.70
N ALA A 273 4.05 -6.00 13.96
CA ALA A 273 4.06 -7.47 14.05
C ALA A 273 3.10 -7.99 15.13
N ARG A 274 3.02 -7.29 16.26
CA ARG A 274 2.11 -7.64 17.32
C ARG A 274 0.63 -7.39 16.97
N PHE A 275 0.31 -6.33 16.22
CA PHE A 275 -1.02 -6.13 15.67
C PHE A 275 -1.42 -7.24 14.70
N ILE A 276 -0.52 -7.61 13.81
CA ILE A 276 -0.75 -8.66 12.82
C ILE A 276 -0.97 -10.00 13.53
N SER A 277 -0.12 -10.39 14.46
CA SER A 277 -0.24 -11.64 15.21
C SER A 277 -1.47 -11.68 16.13
N GLY A 278 -1.95 -10.53 16.58
CA GLY A 278 -3.19 -10.38 17.32
C GLY A 278 -4.45 -10.33 16.47
N GLY A 279 -4.33 -10.50 15.16
CA GLY A 279 -5.46 -10.62 14.24
C GLY A 279 -6.06 -9.30 13.76
N LEU A 280 -5.37 -8.16 13.94
CA LEU A 280 -5.86 -6.86 13.44
C LEU A 280 -5.97 -6.88 11.91
N GLN A 281 -7.12 -6.48 11.39
CA GLN A 281 -7.45 -6.56 9.95
C GLN A 281 -7.00 -5.34 9.13
N THR A 282 -6.24 -4.42 9.72
CA THR A 282 -5.61 -3.28 9.02
C THR A 282 -4.83 -3.73 7.79
N LYS A 283 -4.98 -3.01 6.68
CA LYS A 283 -4.41 -3.36 5.37
C LYS A 283 -3.09 -2.67 5.08
N VAL A 284 -2.94 -1.42 5.51
CA VAL A 284 -1.75 -0.61 5.25
C VAL A 284 -1.19 -0.06 6.56
N TYR A 285 0.10 -0.29 6.78
CA TYR A 285 0.85 0.32 7.87
C TYR A 285 1.93 1.24 7.29
N LEU A 286 2.10 2.42 7.87
CA LEU A 286 3.21 3.32 7.59
C LEU A 286 4.08 3.46 8.84
N VAL A 287 5.36 3.17 8.70
CA VAL A 287 6.38 3.38 9.72
C VAL A 287 7.45 4.31 9.18
N LYS A 288 8.10 5.09 10.05
CA LYS A 288 9.02 6.15 9.64
C LYS A 288 10.31 6.11 10.44
N ILE A 289 11.43 6.27 9.75
CA ILE A 289 12.73 6.58 10.33
C ILE A 289 13.26 7.87 9.70
N GLY A 290 13.54 8.88 10.53
CA GLY A 290 14.09 10.15 10.10
C GLY A 290 15.61 10.19 10.20
N GLY A 291 16.20 11.30 9.75
CA GLY A 291 17.63 11.58 9.90
C GLY A 291 18.46 11.38 8.64
N PHE A 292 17.83 11.04 7.51
CA PHE A 292 18.52 10.85 6.22
C PHE A 292 18.95 12.16 5.56
N ASP A 293 18.56 13.32 6.07
CA ASP A 293 19.05 14.63 5.58
C ASP A 293 20.51 14.85 6.02
N THR A 294 21.40 14.17 5.30
CA THR A 294 22.83 14.09 5.63
C THR A 294 23.69 15.04 4.82
N HIS A 295 23.33 16.33 4.81
CA HIS A 295 24.18 17.37 4.22
C HIS A 295 25.52 17.53 4.93
N ASN A 296 25.59 17.14 6.20
CA ASN A 296 26.78 17.27 7.02
C ASN A 296 27.01 16.00 7.82
N LEU A 297 28.29 15.58 7.90
CA LEU A 297 28.73 14.45 8.71
C LEU A 297 27.94 13.17 8.45
N GLN A 298 27.60 12.91 7.19
CA GLN A 298 27.06 11.61 6.77
C GLN A 298 28.02 10.50 7.16
N VAL A 299 29.30 10.75 6.96
CA VAL A 299 30.45 9.96 7.45
C VAL A 299 31.08 10.71 8.63
N ALA A 300 31.47 9.98 9.66
CA ALA A 300 32.08 10.59 10.84
C ALA A 300 33.44 11.24 10.48
N ALA A 301 33.67 12.43 11.03
CA ALA A 301 34.92 13.15 10.78
C ALA A 301 36.14 12.31 11.21
N ASN A 302 37.20 12.35 10.41
CA ASN A 302 38.43 11.59 10.64
C ASN A 302 38.23 10.07 10.79
N SER A 303 37.19 9.52 10.16
CA SER A 303 36.79 8.13 10.23
C SER A 303 36.75 7.51 8.83
N THR A 304 36.50 6.21 8.77
CA THR A 304 36.27 5.49 7.53
C THR A 304 34.78 5.63 7.11
N ALA A 305 34.53 5.61 5.81
CA ALA A 305 33.19 5.92 5.25
C ALA A 305 32.07 4.95 5.68
N HIS A 306 32.41 3.80 6.24
CA HIS A 306 31.42 2.86 6.79
C HIS A 306 30.95 3.20 8.21
N LEU A 307 31.41 4.33 8.80
CA LEU A 307 31.01 4.82 10.12
C LEU A 307 30.39 6.21 10.01
N GLY A 308 29.42 6.49 10.87
CA GLY A 308 28.77 7.78 10.96
C GLY A 308 27.26 7.68 10.81
N LYS A 309 26.60 8.81 10.69
CA LYS A 309 25.14 8.95 10.73
C LYS A 309 24.42 8.05 9.71
N HIS A 310 24.90 7.97 8.47
CA HIS A 310 24.28 7.13 7.44
C HIS A 310 24.44 5.65 7.77
N SER A 311 25.63 5.23 8.22
CA SER A 311 25.89 3.86 8.67
C SER A 311 24.98 3.43 9.82
N ASP A 312 24.76 4.32 10.80
CA ASP A 312 23.89 4.04 11.94
C ASP A 312 22.42 3.87 11.49
N LEU A 313 21.95 4.70 10.54
CA LEU A 313 20.62 4.56 9.95
C LEU A 313 20.49 3.28 9.13
N MET A 314 21.51 2.93 8.33
CA MET A 314 21.53 1.67 7.56
C MET A 314 21.49 0.45 8.50
N THR A 315 22.23 0.48 9.61
CA THR A 315 22.18 -0.58 10.62
C THR A 315 20.77 -0.71 11.22
N GLN A 316 20.18 0.43 11.63
CA GLN A 316 18.86 0.43 12.24
C GLN A 316 17.80 -0.17 11.31
N ILE A 317 17.71 0.26 10.04
CA ILE A 317 16.72 -0.27 9.10
C ILE A 317 16.98 -1.73 8.75
N SER A 318 18.25 -2.10 8.57
CA SER A 318 18.68 -3.45 8.21
C SER A 318 18.26 -4.49 9.26
N GLU A 319 18.64 -4.25 10.51
CA GLU A 319 18.33 -5.18 11.59
C GLU A 319 16.84 -5.17 11.96
N SER A 320 16.18 -4.01 11.89
CA SER A 320 14.76 -3.90 12.21
C SER A 320 13.88 -4.64 11.20
N ILE A 321 14.14 -4.46 9.90
CA ILE A 321 13.37 -5.13 8.83
C ILE A 321 13.65 -6.63 8.83
N LYS A 322 14.93 -7.05 8.98
CA LYS A 322 15.28 -8.47 9.12
C LYS A 322 14.53 -9.12 10.28
N THR A 323 14.59 -8.49 11.47
CA THR A 323 13.91 -9.01 12.65
C THR A 323 12.40 -9.10 12.43
N PHE A 324 11.78 -8.07 11.83
CA PHE A 324 10.35 -8.04 11.53
C PHE A 324 9.91 -9.18 10.59
N ILE A 325 10.59 -9.33 9.46
CA ILE A 325 10.27 -10.41 8.49
C ILE A 325 10.48 -11.78 9.13
N THR A 326 11.54 -11.97 9.90
CA THR A 326 11.81 -13.25 10.60
C THR A 326 10.78 -13.54 11.68
N ASP A 327 10.36 -12.51 12.45
CA ASP A 327 9.33 -12.64 13.48
C ASP A 327 7.99 -13.10 12.89
N LEU A 328 7.54 -12.47 11.80
CA LEU A 328 6.33 -12.87 11.09
C LEU A 328 6.42 -14.29 10.54
N ASN A 329 7.59 -14.68 10.02
CA ASN A 329 7.80 -16.04 9.50
C ASN A 329 7.75 -17.08 10.63
N ASN A 330 8.35 -16.81 11.77
CA ASN A 330 8.28 -17.68 12.94
C ASN A 330 6.84 -17.89 13.44
N GLN A 331 5.97 -16.92 13.18
CA GLN A 331 4.56 -16.95 13.54
C GLN A 331 3.63 -17.42 12.40
N ASN A 332 4.18 -17.88 11.26
CA ASN A 332 3.45 -18.30 10.04
C ASN A 332 2.56 -17.20 9.44
N MET A 333 2.97 -15.94 9.56
CA MET A 333 2.23 -14.77 9.04
C MET A 333 2.96 -14.04 7.91
N GLY A 334 4.18 -14.48 7.56
CA GLY A 334 5.02 -13.82 6.56
C GLY A 334 4.45 -13.87 5.14
N ASP A 335 3.58 -14.85 4.84
CA ASP A 335 3.01 -15.02 3.50
C ASP A 335 1.98 -13.93 3.15
N ASP A 336 1.39 -13.29 4.15
CA ASP A 336 0.38 -12.25 3.99
C ASP A 336 0.96 -10.82 4.10
N VAL A 337 2.28 -10.66 4.20
CA VAL A 337 2.90 -9.36 4.42
C VAL A 337 3.96 -9.04 3.38
N VAL A 338 3.85 -7.84 2.81
CA VAL A 338 4.88 -7.21 1.97
C VAL A 338 5.31 -5.91 2.62
N ALA A 339 6.62 -5.70 2.76
CA ALA A 339 7.19 -4.43 3.22
C ALA A 339 7.95 -3.74 2.09
N VAL A 340 7.89 -2.40 2.02
CA VAL A 340 8.57 -1.62 0.98
C VAL A 340 9.16 -0.35 1.57
N THR A 341 10.46 -0.10 1.31
CA THR A 341 11.12 1.16 1.68
C THR A 341 10.93 2.21 0.61
N PHE A 342 10.79 3.48 1.01
CA PHE A 342 10.79 4.61 0.09
C PHE A 342 11.38 5.86 0.76
N SER A 343 11.88 6.78 -0.07
CA SER A 343 12.39 8.08 0.36
C SER A 343 11.92 9.12 -0.64
N GLU A 344 11.73 10.35 -0.20
CA GLU A 344 11.12 11.44 -0.98
C GLU A 344 11.92 11.80 -2.25
N PHE A 345 13.23 11.65 -2.23
CA PHE A 345 14.16 11.75 -3.35
C PHE A 345 15.52 11.16 -2.96
N GLY A 346 16.49 11.17 -3.86
CA GLY A 346 17.86 10.70 -3.61
C GLY A 346 18.84 11.84 -3.33
N ARG A 347 20.13 11.52 -3.39
CA ARG A 347 21.23 12.48 -3.21
C ARG A 347 22.07 12.62 -4.49
N LYS A 348 22.76 13.76 -4.65
CA LYS A 348 23.72 13.96 -5.74
C LYS A 348 24.76 12.84 -5.78
N ALA A 349 25.25 12.53 -6.96
CA ALA A 349 26.33 11.55 -7.08
C ALA A 349 27.65 12.04 -6.46
N ALA A 350 27.94 13.35 -6.53
CA ALA A 350 29.12 13.92 -5.86
C ALA A 350 28.84 14.20 -4.39
N GLU A 351 29.89 14.02 -3.56
CA GLU A 351 29.90 14.53 -2.20
C GLU A 351 29.96 16.07 -2.16
N ASN A 352 29.57 16.65 -1.05
CA ASN A 352 29.76 18.08 -0.75
C ASN A 352 30.98 18.31 0.16
N GLY A 353 31.30 19.57 0.46
CA GLY A 353 32.46 19.94 1.29
C GLY A 353 32.34 19.58 2.78
N ASN A 354 31.22 19.00 3.25
CA ASN A 354 30.91 18.78 4.66
C ASN A 354 30.82 17.30 5.03
N LEU A 355 31.50 16.40 4.31
CA LEU A 355 31.42 14.94 4.47
C LEU A 355 29.96 14.43 4.35
N GLY A 356 29.22 15.00 3.44
CA GLY A 356 27.83 14.68 3.19
C GLY A 356 27.45 14.83 1.72
N THR A 357 26.15 14.90 1.45
CA THR A 357 25.61 14.98 0.10
C THR A 357 24.44 15.97 0.04
N ASP A 358 24.32 16.68 -1.08
CA ASP A 358 23.17 17.55 -1.36
C ASP A 358 22.03 16.78 -2.01
N HIS A 359 20.86 17.44 -2.14
CA HIS A 359 19.65 16.86 -2.74
C HIS A 359 19.86 16.43 -4.19
N GLY A 360 19.51 15.18 -4.48
CA GLY A 360 19.50 14.55 -5.79
C GLY A 360 18.11 14.11 -6.20
N GLU A 361 18.02 13.21 -7.18
CA GLU A 361 16.73 12.87 -7.77
C GLU A 361 16.31 11.43 -7.46
N ILE A 362 17.10 10.45 -7.83
CA ILE A 362 16.72 9.03 -7.77
C ILE A 362 17.30 8.31 -6.54
N ALA A 363 16.54 7.35 -6.02
CA ALA A 363 16.98 6.46 -4.95
C ALA A 363 16.53 5.01 -5.22
N PRO A 364 17.19 3.99 -4.65
CA PRO A 364 16.69 2.63 -4.69
C PRO A 364 15.52 2.43 -3.74
N MET A 365 14.59 1.54 -4.11
CA MET A 365 13.59 0.97 -3.21
C MET A 365 13.89 -0.51 -2.96
N PHE A 366 13.54 -0.99 -1.77
CA PHE A 366 13.69 -2.39 -1.39
C PHE A 366 12.31 -2.94 -1.02
N VAL A 367 11.98 -4.11 -1.55
CA VAL A 367 10.70 -4.79 -1.30
C VAL A 367 11.00 -6.14 -0.64
N PHE A 368 10.30 -6.44 0.46
CA PHE A 368 10.55 -7.61 1.30
C PHE A 368 9.29 -8.42 1.53
N GLY A 369 9.43 -9.71 1.70
CA GLY A 369 8.37 -10.63 2.09
C GLY A 369 8.49 -12.00 1.39
N ASN A 370 7.79 -12.99 1.93
CA ASN A 370 7.81 -14.36 1.37
C ASN A 370 7.28 -14.42 -0.06
N SER A 371 6.34 -13.56 -0.37
CA SER A 371 5.69 -13.49 -1.68
C SER A 371 6.48 -12.67 -2.72
N ILE A 372 7.59 -12.03 -2.32
CA ILE A 372 8.43 -11.25 -3.22
C ILE A 372 9.35 -12.17 -4.01
N ALA A 373 9.36 -12.03 -5.33
CA ALA A 373 10.34 -12.69 -6.17
C ALA A 373 11.71 -11.99 -6.01
N PRO A 374 12.76 -12.71 -5.58
CA PRO A 374 14.05 -12.11 -5.33
C PRO A 374 14.69 -11.57 -6.62
N GLY A 375 15.68 -10.69 -6.46
CA GLY A 375 16.47 -10.18 -7.58
C GLY A 375 16.55 -8.66 -7.63
N ILE A 376 16.94 -8.14 -8.80
CA ILE A 376 17.15 -6.73 -9.06
C ILE A 376 16.27 -6.32 -10.24
N SER A 377 15.54 -5.22 -10.10
CA SER A 377 14.79 -4.55 -11.18
C SER A 377 15.50 -3.26 -11.58
N GLY A 378 15.55 -3.01 -12.87
CA GLY A 378 16.33 -1.93 -13.45
C GLY A 378 17.78 -2.33 -13.71
N THR A 379 18.56 -1.38 -14.20
CA THR A 379 19.99 -1.51 -14.46
C THR A 379 20.79 -0.61 -13.52
N ASN A 380 22.09 -0.82 -13.45
CA ASN A 380 22.96 0.08 -12.70
C ASN A 380 22.79 1.52 -13.19
N ILE A 381 22.63 2.45 -12.24
CA ILE A 381 22.48 3.88 -12.57
C ILE A 381 23.74 4.36 -13.31
N ASN A 382 23.56 5.26 -14.31
CA ASN A 382 24.67 5.75 -15.12
C ASN A 382 25.36 6.94 -14.45
N LEU A 383 26.50 6.71 -13.79
CA LEU A 383 27.26 7.77 -13.13
C LEU A 383 27.92 8.76 -14.11
N ASN A 384 27.95 8.48 -15.41
CA ASN A 384 28.43 9.45 -16.41
C ASN A 384 27.45 10.61 -16.65
N GLU A 385 26.19 10.48 -16.20
CA GLU A 385 25.27 11.61 -16.17
C GLU A 385 25.71 12.69 -15.17
N ALA A 386 26.41 12.30 -14.10
CA ALA A 386 26.84 13.20 -13.05
C ALA A 386 28.03 14.06 -13.48
N VAL A 387 27.73 15.19 -14.09
CA VAL A 387 28.70 16.17 -14.62
C VAL A 387 28.50 17.55 -13.97
N VAL A 388 29.48 18.43 -14.08
CA VAL A 388 29.41 19.81 -13.54
C VAL A 388 28.19 20.56 -14.08
N GLY A 389 27.88 20.38 -15.38
CA GLY A 389 26.82 21.10 -16.05
C GLY A 389 25.40 20.81 -15.52
N ASN A 390 25.17 19.64 -14.92
CA ASN A 390 23.91 19.30 -14.26
C ASN A 390 24.02 19.23 -12.72
N ASN A 391 25.06 19.83 -12.18
CA ASN A 391 25.33 19.86 -10.74
C ASN A 391 25.44 18.44 -10.13
N TYR A 392 26.09 17.54 -10.86
CA TYR A 392 26.33 16.15 -10.47
C TYR A 392 25.06 15.33 -10.16
N GLN A 393 23.95 15.64 -10.80
CA GLN A 393 22.72 14.85 -10.70
C GLN A 393 22.80 13.58 -11.56
N VAL A 394 22.18 12.51 -11.08
CA VAL A 394 21.76 11.37 -11.91
C VAL A 394 20.24 11.49 -12.04
N GLN A 395 19.77 11.74 -13.25
CA GLN A 395 18.39 12.19 -13.50
C GLN A 395 17.54 11.12 -14.20
N THR A 396 18.17 10.08 -14.76
CA THR A 396 17.43 9.03 -15.45
C THR A 396 16.59 8.21 -14.47
N VAL A 397 15.29 8.51 -14.43
CA VAL A 397 14.30 7.71 -13.70
C VAL A 397 14.03 6.43 -14.48
N GLN A 398 14.43 5.29 -13.94
CA GLN A 398 14.16 3.98 -14.55
C GLN A 398 12.77 3.47 -14.19
N HIS A 399 12.34 3.74 -12.97
CA HIS A 399 11.04 3.35 -12.45
C HIS A 399 10.37 4.53 -11.76
N ASP A 400 9.19 4.89 -12.26
CA ASP A 400 8.29 5.78 -11.52
C ASP A 400 7.81 5.06 -10.25
N TYR A 401 7.84 5.73 -9.09
CA TYR A 401 7.43 5.10 -7.83
C TYR A 401 5.97 4.61 -7.87
N ARG A 402 5.10 5.29 -8.64
CA ARG A 402 3.72 4.87 -8.85
C ARG A 402 3.63 3.51 -9.54
N ARG A 403 4.60 3.19 -10.41
CA ARG A 403 4.72 1.86 -11.03
C ARG A 403 4.98 0.78 -10.00
N VAL A 404 5.86 1.06 -9.03
CA VAL A 404 6.16 0.11 -7.95
C VAL A 404 4.91 -0.19 -7.13
N PHE A 405 4.26 0.87 -6.63
CA PHE A 405 3.06 0.70 -5.82
C PHE A 405 1.88 0.12 -6.62
N SER A 406 1.63 0.59 -7.84
CA SER A 406 0.59 0.00 -8.70
C SER A 406 0.81 -1.48 -8.95
N THR A 407 2.07 -1.92 -9.16
CA THR A 407 2.38 -3.34 -9.32
C THR A 407 2.03 -4.14 -8.05
N ILE A 408 2.36 -3.61 -6.86
CA ILE A 408 2.01 -4.26 -5.58
C ILE A 408 0.49 -4.27 -5.40
N LEU A 409 -0.20 -3.15 -5.60
CA LEU A 409 -1.65 -3.10 -5.45
C LEU A 409 -2.38 -4.05 -6.41
N GLN A 410 -1.87 -4.22 -7.62
CA GLN A 410 -2.44 -5.11 -8.61
C GLN A 410 -2.10 -6.58 -8.34
N ASP A 411 -0.81 -6.91 -8.34
CA ASP A 411 -0.37 -8.30 -8.29
C ASP A 411 -0.47 -8.90 -6.88
N TRP A 412 -0.47 -8.06 -5.83
CA TRP A 412 -0.61 -8.50 -4.45
C TRP A 412 -2.04 -8.41 -3.93
N PHE A 413 -2.70 -7.26 -4.07
CA PHE A 413 -4.07 -7.07 -3.59
C PHE A 413 -5.13 -7.42 -4.64
N GLY A 414 -4.80 -7.51 -5.92
CA GLY A 414 -5.77 -7.80 -6.98
C GLY A 414 -6.56 -6.58 -7.47
N ALA A 415 -6.06 -5.36 -7.24
CA ALA A 415 -6.69 -4.15 -7.73
C ALA A 415 -6.67 -4.10 -9.28
N ASN A 416 -7.78 -3.70 -9.89
CA ASN A 416 -7.83 -3.47 -11.33
C ASN A 416 -7.34 -2.07 -11.73
N ASN A 417 -7.16 -1.84 -13.03
CA ASN A 417 -6.68 -0.54 -13.52
C ASN A 417 -7.55 0.64 -13.09
N PRO A 418 -8.89 0.61 -13.12
CA PRO A 418 -9.70 1.71 -12.60
C PRO A 418 -9.39 2.07 -11.13
N THR A 419 -9.20 1.08 -10.26
CA THR A 419 -8.79 1.32 -8.86
C THR A 419 -7.42 2.00 -8.78
N LEU A 420 -6.46 1.54 -9.60
CA LEU A 420 -5.12 2.14 -9.65
C LEU A 420 -5.17 3.57 -10.19
N ASP A 421 -5.99 3.83 -11.21
CA ASP A 421 -6.16 5.16 -11.80
C ASP A 421 -6.80 6.15 -10.81
N LEU A 422 -7.77 5.72 -10.01
CA LEU A 422 -8.28 6.51 -8.89
C LEU A 422 -7.21 6.78 -7.84
N SER A 423 -6.34 5.81 -7.57
CA SER A 423 -5.26 5.96 -6.58
C SER A 423 -4.14 6.89 -7.07
N PHE A 424 -3.78 6.85 -8.36
CA PHE A 424 -2.60 7.52 -8.93
C PHE A 424 -2.89 8.42 -10.14
N TYR A 425 -4.03 9.12 -10.16
CA TYR A 425 -4.37 10.13 -11.19
C TYR A 425 -4.28 9.61 -12.64
N ASN A 426 -5.03 8.57 -12.94
CA ASN A 426 -5.04 7.92 -14.26
C ASN A 426 -3.66 7.42 -14.72
N TYR A 427 -2.80 7.05 -13.78
CA TYR A 427 -1.43 6.61 -14.10
C TYR A 427 -1.43 5.41 -15.04
N THR A 428 -2.28 4.41 -14.83
CA THR A 428 -2.29 3.20 -15.68
C THR A 428 -2.78 3.51 -17.09
N THR A 429 -3.72 4.42 -17.24
CA THR A 429 -4.25 4.87 -18.53
C THR A 429 -3.23 5.70 -19.29
N ASN A 430 -2.52 6.62 -18.63
CA ASN A 430 -1.67 7.62 -19.28
C ASN A 430 -0.21 7.18 -19.47
N SER A 431 0.28 6.18 -18.73
CA SER A 431 1.71 5.81 -18.71
C SER A 431 2.07 4.56 -19.52
N GLY A 432 1.09 3.90 -20.13
CA GLY A 432 1.31 2.57 -20.73
C GLY A 432 1.69 1.50 -19.71
N TYR A 433 1.22 1.62 -18.48
CA TYR A 433 1.52 0.78 -17.33
C TYR A 433 1.45 -0.71 -17.62
N SER A 434 0.46 -1.18 -18.37
CA SER A 434 0.31 -2.60 -18.73
C SER A 434 1.56 -3.21 -19.37
N ASN A 435 2.35 -2.40 -20.10
CA ASN A 435 3.59 -2.80 -20.75
C ASN A 435 4.84 -2.52 -19.89
N THR A 436 4.71 -1.74 -18.83
CA THR A 436 5.85 -1.21 -18.07
C THR A 436 5.83 -1.57 -16.58
N LYS A 437 4.80 -2.27 -16.09
CA LYS A 437 4.75 -2.71 -14.69
C LYS A 437 6.00 -3.55 -14.35
N ILE A 438 6.39 -3.59 -13.09
CA ILE A 438 7.56 -4.36 -12.67
C ILE A 438 7.23 -5.84 -12.76
N THR A 439 7.76 -6.49 -13.79
CA THR A 439 7.52 -7.91 -14.04
C THR A 439 8.11 -8.76 -12.91
N ASN A 440 7.37 -9.78 -12.51
CA ASN A 440 7.80 -10.73 -11.48
C ASN A 440 8.20 -10.07 -10.15
N LEU A 441 7.55 -8.99 -9.74
CA LEU A 441 7.76 -8.42 -8.41
C LEU A 441 7.21 -9.35 -7.34
N ILE A 442 6.02 -9.87 -7.56
CA ILE A 442 5.38 -10.90 -6.74
C ILE A 442 5.66 -12.27 -7.38
N LYS A 443 6.01 -13.29 -6.59
CA LYS A 443 6.15 -14.67 -7.05
C LYS A 443 4.87 -15.14 -7.73
N SER A 444 4.96 -15.81 -8.86
CA SER A 444 3.80 -16.19 -9.68
C SER A 444 2.75 -17.01 -8.92
N GLN A 445 3.18 -17.87 -8.00
CA GLN A 445 2.28 -18.66 -7.15
C GLN A 445 1.54 -17.83 -6.08
N ASN A 446 2.00 -16.62 -5.78
CA ASN A 446 1.42 -15.72 -4.78
C ASN A 446 0.73 -14.51 -5.42
N ALA A 447 0.97 -14.27 -6.71
CA ALA A 447 0.36 -13.18 -7.43
C ALA A 447 -1.13 -13.47 -7.70
N VAL A 448 -1.95 -12.43 -7.58
CA VAL A 448 -3.35 -12.50 -8.01
C VAL A 448 -3.37 -12.58 -9.54
N PRO A 449 -3.99 -13.60 -10.13
CA PRO A 449 -4.06 -13.70 -11.58
C PRO A 449 -4.93 -12.58 -12.18
N PRO A 450 -4.64 -12.11 -13.41
CA PRO A 450 -5.39 -11.01 -14.05
C PRO A 450 -6.91 -11.24 -14.13
N SER A 451 -7.35 -12.49 -14.24
CA SER A 451 -8.77 -12.87 -14.24
C SER A 451 -9.47 -12.57 -12.90
N CYS A 452 -8.70 -12.34 -11.83
CA CYS A 452 -9.20 -12.06 -10.48
C CYS A 452 -9.02 -10.59 -10.07
N TYR A 453 -8.57 -9.71 -10.95
CA TYR A 453 -8.47 -8.29 -10.63
C TYR A 453 -9.87 -7.68 -10.48
N ALA A 454 -10.14 -7.17 -9.29
CA ALA A 454 -11.44 -6.63 -8.93
C ALA A 454 -11.39 -5.11 -8.74
N TYR A 455 -12.52 -4.44 -8.92
CA TYR A 455 -12.68 -3.02 -8.63
C TYR A 455 -12.65 -2.75 -7.11
N LYS A 456 -13.12 -3.72 -6.32
CA LYS A 456 -13.11 -3.68 -4.86
C LYS A 456 -12.67 -5.02 -4.30
N ALA A 457 -12.15 -5.02 -3.08
CA ALA A 457 -11.88 -6.25 -2.35
C ALA A 457 -13.19 -6.99 -2.04
N LEU A 458 -13.16 -8.32 -2.11
CA LEU A 458 -14.28 -9.14 -1.70
C LEU A 458 -14.49 -9.02 -0.19
N GLY A 459 -15.71 -8.76 0.24
CA GLY A 459 -16.09 -8.78 1.65
C GLY A 459 -16.01 -10.18 2.25
N PHE A 460 -15.97 -10.28 3.59
CA PHE A 460 -16.02 -11.58 4.27
C PHE A 460 -17.31 -12.35 3.97
N ASP A 461 -18.41 -11.62 3.73
CA ASP A 461 -19.72 -12.18 3.39
C ASP A 461 -19.79 -12.74 1.96
N ASP A 462 -18.87 -12.37 1.08
CA ASP A 462 -18.78 -12.92 -0.28
C ASP A 462 -18.27 -14.36 -0.29
N PHE A 463 -17.68 -14.85 0.80
CA PHE A 463 -17.23 -16.24 0.96
C PHE A 463 -18.29 -17.16 1.58
N GLU A 464 -19.18 -16.64 2.40
CA GLU A 464 -20.42 -17.34 2.73
C GLU A 464 -21.46 -16.94 1.68
N MET A 465 -21.87 -17.86 0.81
CA MET A 465 -22.89 -17.66 -0.22
C MET A 465 -24.23 -17.16 0.36
N LYS A 466 -24.27 -15.89 0.73
CA LYS A 466 -25.48 -15.13 1.08
C LYS A 466 -25.55 -13.81 0.31
N ASN A 467 -25.07 -13.76 -0.93
CA ASN A 467 -25.38 -12.68 -1.83
C ASN A 467 -26.78 -12.89 -2.41
N GLU A 468 -27.79 -12.57 -1.63
CA GLU A 468 -29.15 -12.59 -2.15
C GLU A 468 -29.35 -11.51 -3.23
N VAL A 469 -28.53 -10.42 -3.26
CA VAL A 469 -28.63 -9.35 -4.27
C VAL A 469 -27.26 -8.79 -4.67
N MET A 470 -26.95 -8.80 -5.97
CA MET A 470 -25.79 -8.14 -6.59
C MET A 470 -26.22 -6.93 -7.41
N VAL A 471 -25.39 -5.85 -7.41
CA VAL A 471 -25.68 -4.59 -8.09
C VAL A 471 -24.44 -4.11 -8.84
N TYR A 472 -24.50 -4.03 -10.16
CA TYR A 472 -23.35 -3.63 -11.00
C TYR A 472 -23.79 -2.99 -12.33
N PRO A 473 -22.97 -2.12 -12.95
CA PRO A 473 -21.78 -1.48 -12.38
C PRO A 473 -22.16 -0.50 -11.26
N ASN A 474 -21.28 -0.36 -10.29
CA ASN A 474 -21.37 0.65 -9.25
C ASN A 474 -19.94 1.19 -8.99
N PRO A 475 -19.60 2.43 -9.32
CA PRO A 475 -20.47 3.51 -9.85
C PRO A 475 -21.03 3.27 -11.26
N SER A 476 -22.13 3.97 -11.58
CA SER A 476 -22.77 3.93 -12.89
C SER A 476 -23.15 5.32 -13.41
N SER A 477 -23.17 5.46 -14.75
CA SER A 477 -23.62 6.68 -15.44
C SER A 477 -24.98 6.53 -16.13
N GLU A 478 -25.34 5.31 -16.54
CA GLU A 478 -26.52 5.08 -17.38
C GLU A 478 -27.44 3.98 -16.85
N ILE A 479 -26.90 2.79 -16.64
CA ILE A 479 -27.68 1.62 -16.24
C ILE A 479 -27.02 0.89 -15.07
N ILE A 480 -27.84 0.28 -14.23
CA ILE A 480 -27.43 -0.63 -13.16
C ILE A 480 -28.17 -1.95 -13.35
N SER A 481 -27.44 -3.04 -13.41
CA SER A 481 -27.97 -4.39 -13.36
C SER A 481 -28.07 -4.84 -11.91
N VAL A 482 -29.23 -5.35 -11.54
CA VAL A 482 -29.49 -5.94 -10.23
C VAL A 482 -29.79 -7.41 -10.44
N HIS A 483 -29.03 -8.27 -9.80
CA HIS A 483 -29.21 -9.72 -9.84
C HIS A 483 -29.48 -10.26 -8.43
N SER A 484 -30.40 -11.19 -8.29
CA SER A 484 -30.77 -11.81 -7.02
C SER A 484 -30.87 -13.32 -7.19
N GLN A 485 -30.69 -14.07 -6.10
CA GLN A 485 -31.00 -15.51 -6.08
C GLN A 485 -32.51 -15.77 -6.12
N ASN A 486 -33.30 -14.80 -5.64
CA ASN A 486 -34.76 -14.85 -5.62
C ASN A 486 -35.33 -13.87 -6.63
N ASN A 487 -36.60 -14.05 -7.03
CA ASN A 487 -37.25 -13.13 -7.92
C ASN A 487 -37.31 -11.73 -7.31
N ILE A 488 -36.97 -10.74 -8.13
CA ILE A 488 -37.04 -9.32 -7.75
C ILE A 488 -38.43 -8.81 -8.02
N ASN A 489 -39.11 -8.28 -7.00
CA ASN A 489 -40.44 -7.74 -7.11
C ASN A 489 -40.43 -6.24 -7.40
N SER A 490 -39.55 -5.50 -6.72
CA SER A 490 -39.37 -4.06 -6.95
C SER A 490 -38.00 -3.57 -6.51
N ILE A 491 -37.58 -2.46 -7.12
CA ILE A 491 -36.37 -1.74 -6.78
C ILE A 491 -36.68 -0.28 -6.56
N THR A 492 -36.29 0.29 -5.42
CA THR A 492 -36.48 1.71 -5.12
C THR A 492 -35.13 2.36 -4.83
N VAL A 493 -34.86 3.48 -5.49
CA VAL A 493 -33.69 4.33 -5.24
C VAL A 493 -34.09 5.42 -4.25
N TYR A 494 -33.34 5.53 -3.15
CA TYR A 494 -33.50 6.56 -2.13
C TYR A 494 -32.30 7.50 -2.14
N SER A 495 -32.56 8.80 -1.96
CA SER A 495 -31.52 9.76 -1.61
C SER A 495 -31.03 9.51 -0.17
N MET A 496 -29.88 10.09 0.19
CA MET A 496 -29.28 9.90 1.52
C MET A 496 -30.13 10.46 2.68
N ASP A 497 -31.03 11.41 2.38
CA ASP A 497 -32.04 11.92 3.32
C ASP A 497 -33.29 11.01 3.44
N GLY A 498 -33.28 9.84 2.79
CA GLY A 498 -34.38 8.84 2.86
C GLY A 498 -35.54 9.09 1.92
N ARG A 499 -35.47 10.10 1.06
CA ARG A 499 -36.56 10.39 0.08
C ARG A 499 -36.49 9.41 -1.08
N SER A 500 -37.61 8.79 -1.44
CA SER A 500 -37.72 7.95 -2.65
C SER A 500 -37.57 8.82 -3.90
N ILE A 501 -36.63 8.48 -4.76
CA ILE A 501 -36.31 9.14 -6.03
C ILE A 501 -37.10 8.48 -7.16
N ILE A 502 -37.00 7.16 -7.26
CA ILE A 502 -37.67 6.38 -8.31
C ILE A 502 -37.91 4.95 -7.81
N THR A 503 -39.04 4.38 -8.23
CA THR A 503 -39.35 2.98 -7.96
C THR A 503 -39.64 2.26 -9.28
N TYR A 504 -39.03 1.10 -9.44
CA TYR A 504 -39.25 0.17 -10.54
C TYR A 504 -39.95 -1.07 -10.00
N THR A 505 -41.05 -1.44 -10.65
CA THR A 505 -41.75 -2.70 -10.37
C THR A 505 -41.41 -3.71 -11.45
N ASN A 506 -41.08 -4.93 -11.07
CA ASN A 506 -40.71 -6.00 -12.00
C ASN A 506 -41.95 -6.87 -12.29
N PRO A 507 -42.65 -6.66 -13.42
CA PRO A 507 -43.85 -7.42 -13.72
C PRO A 507 -43.58 -8.86 -14.15
N LEU A 508 -42.32 -9.17 -14.49
CA LEU A 508 -41.92 -10.48 -15.00
C LEU A 508 -41.39 -11.41 -13.90
N THR A 509 -41.28 -10.95 -12.65
CA THR A 509 -40.79 -11.71 -11.51
C THR A 509 -39.51 -12.50 -11.83
N THR A 510 -38.51 -11.81 -12.40
CA THR A 510 -37.22 -12.38 -12.75
C THR A 510 -36.20 -12.14 -11.65
N ASN A 511 -35.19 -12.94 -11.60
CA ASN A 511 -34.04 -12.77 -10.67
C ASN A 511 -32.98 -11.77 -11.18
N GLU A 512 -33.24 -11.14 -12.32
CA GLU A 512 -32.37 -10.10 -12.89
C GLU A 512 -33.24 -8.93 -13.38
N PHE A 513 -32.82 -7.70 -13.05
CA PHE A 513 -33.51 -6.48 -13.44
C PHE A 513 -32.53 -5.36 -13.74
N ILE A 514 -32.72 -4.66 -14.86
CA ILE A 514 -31.88 -3.53 -15.27
C ILE A 514 -32.65 -2.23 -15.01
N ILE A 515 -32.08 -1.32 -14.26
CA ILE A 515 -32.64 0.01 -14.00
C ILE A 515 -31.83 1.08 -14.75
N ASN A 516 -32.55 2.07 -15.30
CA ASN A 516 -31.91 3.22 -15.94
C ASN A 516 -31.75 4.35 -14.92
N VAL A 517 -30.51 4.75 -14.67
CA VAL A 517 -30.13 5.79 -13.70
C VAL A 517 -29.71 7.11 -14.36
N HIS A 518 -29.80 7.20 -15.70
CA HIS A 518 -29.36 8.38 -16.45
C HIS A 518 -30.10 9.67 -16.02
N THR A 519 -31.33 9.58 -15.55
CA THR A 519 -32.14 10.74 -15.10
C THR A 519 -31.87 11.12 -13.64
N ILE A 520 -31.14 10.30 -12.88
CA ILE A 520 -30.82 10.55 -11.48
C ILE A 520 -29.56 11.44 -11.43
N SER A 521 -29.58 12.46 -10.57
CA SER A 521 -28.40 13.35 -10.40
C SER A 521 -27.17 12.59 -9.91
N VAL A 522 -26.00 13.13 -10.21
CA VAL A 522 -24.73 12.62 -9.67
C VAL A 522 -24.77 12.66 -8.13
N GLY A 523 -24.41 11.56 -7.48
CA GLY A 523 -24.45 11.48 -6.03
C GLY A 523 -24.46 10.05 -5.48
N LEU A 524 -24.54 9.96 -4.16
CA LEU A 524 -24.67 8.73 -3.40
C LEU A 524 -26.15 8.46 -3.11
N TYR A 525 -26.57 7.22 -3.30
CA TYR A 525 -27.95 6.77 -3.13
C TYR A 525 -28.02 5.42 -2.43
N THR A 526 -29.17 5.08 -1.86
CA THR A 526 -29.47 3.74 -1.36
C THR A 526 -30.46 3.07 -2.32
N LEU A 527 -30.05 1.92 -2.84
CA LEU A 527 -30.92 1.03 -3.63
C LEU A 527 -31.57 0.02 -2.69
N LYS A 528 -32.91 0.01 -2.61
CA LYS A 528 -33.67 -1.01 -1.89
C LYS A 528 -34.26 -1.99 -2.89
N VAL A 529 -33.95 -3.26 -2.76
CA VAL A 529 -34.41 -4.36 -3.61
C VAL A 529 -35.35 -5.23 -2.78
N ASN A 530 -36.60 -5.37 -3.21
CA ASN A 530 -37.56 -6.28 -2.60
C ASN A 530 -37.64 -7.54 -3.44
N THR A 531 -37.48 -8.69 -2.81
CA THR A 531 -37.54 -10.01 -3.42
C THR A 531 -38.60 -10.86 -2.72
N ASP A 532 -38.87 -12.05 -3.24
CA ASP A 532 -39.79 -13.00 -2.61
C ASP A 532 -39.37 -13.40 -1.17
N ASN A 533 -38.07 -13.31 -0.86
CA ASN A 533 -37.52 -13.70 0.43
C ASN A 533 -37.17 -12.54 1.37
N GLY A 534 -37.45 -11.29 0.98
CA GLY A 534 -37.17 -10.13 1.83
C GLY A 534 -36.73 -8.87 1.11
N SER A 535 -36.28 -7.90 1.89
CA SER A 535 -35.80 -6.61 1.38
C SER A 535 -34.33 -6.43 1.67
N PHE A 536 -33.58 -6.02 0.65
CA PHE A 536 -32.12 -5.80 0.71
C PHE A 536 -31.81 -4.35 0.36
N SER A 537 -30.81 -3.76 1.01
CA SER A 537 -30.38 -2.40 0.72
C SER A 537 -28.90 -2.39 0.31
N LYS A 538 -28.58 -1.69 -0.79
CA LYS A 538 -27.21 -1.50 -1.29
C LYS A 538 -26.97 -0.02 -1.57
N LYS A 539 -25.77 0.49 -1.21
CA LYS A 539 -25.36 1.84 -1.61
C LYS A 539 -24.95 1.84 -3.08
N ILE A 540 -25.34 2.84 -3.83
CA ILE A 540 -24.96 3.03 -5.23
C ILE A 540 -24.44 4.45 -5.44
N ILE A 541 -23.47 4.58 -6.32
CA ILE A 541 -22.86 5.85 -6.71
C ILE A 541 -23.22 6.12 -8.18
N ILE A 542 -23.79 7.28 -8.45
CA ILE A 542 -24.08 7.74 -9.81
C ILE A 542 -23.03 8.80 -10.15
N ARG A 543 -22.27 8.55 -11.21
CA ARG A 543 -21.24 9.47 -11.76
C ARG A 543 -21.56 9.70 -13.25
N ARG A 544 -21.10 10.82 -13.80
CA ARG A 544 -21.17 11.15 -15.23
C ARG A 544 -19.83 11.61 -15.74
#